data_572b47470c70599df3d861007258d362
#
_entry.id   572b47470c70599df3d861007258d362
#
_cell.length_a   1.000
_cell.length_b   1.000
_cell.length_c   1.000
_cell.angle_alpha   90.00
_cell.angle_beta   90.00
_cell.angle_gamma   90.00
#
_symmetry.space_group_name_H-M   'P 1'
#
loop_
_entity.id
_entity.type
_entity.pdbx_description
1 polymer ?
#
loop_
_entity_poly.entity_id
_entity_poly.type
_entity_poly.pdbx_seq_one_letter_code
_entity_poly.pdbx_strand_id
1 'polypeptide(L)'
;MLPSDDVAEYEHHLAAYAEEFAPVGLVETNLVQSIADTDWRLRRIPALESALFAKGRIEFADLFNEQDLAARPHLIDAHTFIAYEKQIRNLQLQEARLTRRREKEIAELRRLQNEHTGRSAAQQHLLATWVPVVRG
;
A
#
# COMPACT_ATOMS: atom_id res chain seq x y z
N MET A 1 -9.21 -11.47 -12.67
CA MET A 1 -9.99 -12.15 -11.62
C MET A 1 -9.02 -12.76 -10.62
N LEU A 2 -9.13 -12.38 -9.35
CA LEU A 2 -8.29 -12.94 -8.30
C LEU A 2 -8.77 -14.34 -7.95
N PRO A 3 -7.85 -15.31 -7.67
CA PRO A 3 -8.22 -16.57 -7.06
C PRO A 3 -9.01 -16.36 -5.76
N SER A 4 -9.85 -17.30 -5.38
CA SER A 4 -10.72 -17.18 -4.21
C SER A 4 -9.95 -16.89 -2.91
N ASP A 5 -8.76 -17.47 -2.76
CA ASP A 5 -7.91 -17.23 -1.58
C ASP A 5 -7.40 -15.79 -1.54
N ASP A 6 -7.03 -15.21 -2.71
CA ASP A 6 -6.60 -13.83 -2.82
C ASP A 6 -7.74 -12.83 -2.55
N VAL A 7 -8.96 -13.18 -2.95
CA VAL A 7 -10.16 -12.38 -2.65
C VAL A 7 -10.40 -12.31 -1.14
N ALA A 8 -10.31 -13.45 -0.44
CA ALA A 8 -10.46 -13.51 1.01
C ALA A 8 -9.37 -12.70 1.73
N GLU A 9 -8.13 -12.81 1.30
CA GLU A 9 -7.01 -12.03 1.84
C GLU A 9 -7.20 -10.53 1.60
N TYR A 10 -7.64 -10.15 0.41
CA TYR A 10 -7.93 -8.76 0.06
C TYR A 10 -9.04 -8.19 0.94
N GLU A 11 -10.14 -8.91 1.11
CA GLU A 11 -11.25 -8.48 1.95
C GLU A 11 -10.81 -8.32 3.41
N HIS A 12 -9.99 -9.25 3.91
CA HIS A 12 -9.42 -9.17 5.26
C HIS A 12 -8.50 -7.95 5.41
N HIS A 13 -7.66 -7.69 4.42
CA HIS A 13 -6.80 -6.52 4.35
C HIS A 13 -7.61 -5.21 4.39
N LEU A 14 -8.64 -5.13 3.57
CA LEU A 14 -9.53 -3.97 3.49
C LEU A 14 -10.24 -3.74 4.83
N ALA A 15 -10.75 -4.80 5.45
CA ALA A 15 -11.41 -4.74 6.76
C ALA A 15 -10.46 -4.25 7.86
N ALA A 16 -9.19 -4.69 7.84
CA ALA A 16 -8.17 -4.25 8.79
C ALA A 16 -7.90 -2.74 8.68
N TYR A 17 -7.85 -2.21 7.45
CA TYR A 17 -7.68 -0.78 7.23
C TYR A 17 -8.90 0.02 7.70
N ALA A 18 -10.11 -0.47 7.45
CA ALA A 18 -11.33 0.16 7.91
C ALA A 18 -11.41 0.20 9.44
N GLU A 19 -10.97 -0.86 10.11
CA GLU A 19 -10.91 -0.92 11.57
C GLU A 19 -9.89 0.08 12.13
N GLU A 20 -8.69 0.12 11.56
CA GLU A 20 -7.61 1.00 12.03
C GLU A 20 -7.95 2.48 11.85
N PHE A 21 -8.45 2.87 10.69
CA PHE A 21 -8.71 4.27 10.37
C PHE A 21 -10.11 4.74 10.79
N ALA A 22 -11.03 3.83 11.05
CA ALA A 22 -12.40 4.14 11.49
C ALA A 22 -13.04 5.29 10.68
N PRO A 23 -13.19 5.14 9.35
CA PRO A 23 -13.68 6.21 8.50
C PRO A 23 -15.11 6.59 8.83
N VAL A 24 -15.40 7.88 8.78
CA VAL A 24 -16.75 8.43 8.99
C VAL A 24 -17.20 9.10 7.69
N GLY A 25 -18.28 8.61 7.13
CA GLY A 25 -18.86 9.13 5.91
C GLY A 25 -18.22 8.59 4.64
N LEU A 26 -18.79 8.97 3.51
CA LEU A 26 -18.43 8.43 2.20
C LEU A 26 -17.02 8.82 1.77
N VAL A 27 -16.61 10.06 1.98
CA VAL A 27 -15.30 10.57 1.53
C VAL A 27 -14.18 9.84 2.26
N GLU A 28 -14.27 9.73 3.57
CA GLU A 28 -13.27 9.02 4.38
C GLU A 28 -13.23 7.52 4.04
N THR A 29 -14.40 6.91 3.86
CA THR A 29 -14.52 5.50 3.48
C THR A 29 -13.84 5.24 2.13
N ASN A 30 -14.06 6.10 1.15
CA ASN A 30 -13.43 5.99 -0.17
C ASN A 30 -11.91 6.19 -0.08
N LEU A 31 -11.44 7.12 0.74
CA LEU A 31 -10.00 7.31 0.98
C LEU A 31 -9.37 6.08 1.62
N VAL A 32 -10.00 5.52 2.64
CA VAL A 32 -9.50 4.30 3.30
C VAL A 32 -9.42 3.15 2.32
N GLN A 33 -10.43 2.97 1.47
CA GLN A 33 -10.39 1.94 0.43
C GLN A 33 -9.23 2.18 -0.55
N SER A 34 -9.03 3.41 -0.99
CA SER A 34 -7.93 3.76 -1.89
C SER A 34 -6.56 3.51 -1.25
N ILE A 35 -6.40 3.86 0.02
CA ILE A 35 -5.17 3.59 0.79
C ILE A 35 -4.92 2.08 0.88
N ALA A 36 -5.94 1.31 1.21
CA ALA A 36 -5.85 -0.14 1.31
C ALA A 36 -5.48 -0.78 -0.03
N ASP A 37 -6.09 -0.32 -1.13
CA ASP A 37 -5.80 -0.80 -2.49
C ASP A 37 -4.37 -0.46 -2.90
N THR A 38 -3.91 0.73 -2.58
CA THR A 38 -2.53 1.16 -2.85
C THR A 38 -1.53 0.30 -2.09
N ASP A 39 -1.78 0.05 -0.81
CA ASP A 39 -0.93 -0.80 0.01
C ASP A 39 -0.92 -2.25 -0.50
N TRP A 40 -2.07 -2.75 -0.94
CA TRP A 40 -2.19 -4.08 -1.55
C TRP A 40 -1.30 -4.21 -2.79
N ARG A 41 -1.32 -3.20 -3.66
CA ARG A 41 -0.45 -3.14 -4.85
C ARG A 41 1.02 -3.07 -4.48
N LEU A 42 1.36 -2.28 -3.45
CA LEU A 42 2.73 -2.16 -2.95
C LEU A 42 3.28 -3.50 -2.47
N ARG A 43 2.46 -4.32 -1.82
CA ARG A 43 2.88 -5.65 -1.34
C ARG A 43 3.18 -6.62 -2.47
N ARG A 44 2.60 -6.43 -3.65
CA ARG A 44 2.82 -7.29 -4.80
C ARG A 44 4.17 -7.04 -5.48
N ILE A 45 4.74 -5.84 -5.33
CA ILE A 45 5.99 -5.48 -6.01
C ILE A 45 7.17 -6.33 -5.57
N PRO A 46 7.46 -6.51 -4.27
CA PRO A 46 8.55 -7.42 -3.86
C PRO A 46 8.34 -8.86 -4.33
N ALA A 47 7.10 -9.34 -4.35
CA ALA A 47 6.79 -10.68 -4.84
C ALA A 47 7.08 -10.82 -6.33
N LEU A 48 6.78 -9.79 -7.13
CA LEU A 48 7.09 -9.77 -8.57
C LEU A 48 8.59 -9.70 -8.82
N GLU A 49 9.33 -8.91 -8.04
CA GLU A 49 10.79 -8.87 -8.13
C GLU A 49 11.40 -10.24 -7.81
N SER A 50 10.95 -10.87 -6.74
CA SER A 50 11.38 -12.23 -6.36
C SER A 50 11.06 -13.24 -7.46
N ALA A 51 9.90 -13.12 -8.09
CA ALA A 51 9.50 -14.00 -9.19
C ALA A 51 10.40 -13.83 -10.43
N LEU A 52 10.82 -12.60 -10.73
CA LEU A 52 11.76 -12.34 -11.82
C LEU A 52 13.12 -13.00 -11.55
N PHE A 53 13.63 -12.91 -10.33
CA PHE A 53 14.88 -13.56 -9.96
C PHE A 53 14.75 -15.08 -9.95
N ALA A 54 13.62 -15.62 -9.50
CA ALA A 54 13.35 -17.06 -9.57
C ALA A 54 13.32 -17.55 -11.02
N LYS A 55 12.68 -16.79 -11.90
CA LYS A 55 12.67 -17.05 -13.35
C LYS A 55 14.09 -17.06 -13.92
N GLY A 56 14.89 -16.09 -13.55
CA GLY A 56 16.28 -15.99 -13.98
C GLY A 56 17.13 -17.16 -13.53
N ARG A 57 16.92 -17.66 -12.32
CA ARG A 57 17.63 -18.84 -11.79
C ARG A 57 17.33 -20.09 -12.60
N ILE A 58 16.13 -20.21 -13.13
CA ILE A 58 15.76 -21.31 -14.02
C ILE A 58 16.33 -21.08 -15.42
N GLU A 59 16.09 -19.90 -15.97
CA GLU A 59 16.42 -19.54 -17.35
C GLU A 59 17.92 -19.51 -17.61
N PHE A 60 18.70 -19.02 -16.64
CA PHE A 60 20.16 -18.82 -16.76
C PHE A 60 20.98 -19.81 -15.95
N ALA A 61 20.35 -20.91 -15.50
CA ALA A 61 21.01 -21.92 -14.63
C ALA A 61 22.33 -22.44 -15.19
N ASP A 62 22.41 -22.62 -16.50
CA ASP A 62 23.55 -23.30 -17.14
C ASP A 62 24.60 -22.32 -17.69
N LEU A 63 24.44 -21.01 -17.54
CA LEU A 63 25.35 -20.04 -18.13
C LEU A 63 26.71 -19.99 -17.42
N PHE A 64 26.77 -20.37 -16.14
CA PHE A 64 27.96 -20.21 -15.31
C PHE A 64 28.47 -21.56 -14.75
N ASN A 65 28.26 -22.65 -15.51
CA ASN A 65 28.63 -24.01 -15.07
C ASN A 65 30.15 -24.18 -14.82
N GLU A 66 30.99 -23.41 -15.50
CA GLU A 66 32.43 -23.48 -15.35
C GLU A 66 32.95 -22.62 -14.18
N GLN A 67 32.07 -21.84 -13.57
CA GLN A 67 32.46 -21.00 -12.45
C GLN A 67 32.36 -21.75 -11.12
N ASP A 68 33.01 -21.21 -10.09
CA ASP A 68 32.97 -21.73 -8.75
C ASP A 68 31.51 -21.85 -8.25
N LEU A 69 31.18 -22.95 -7.58
CA LEU A 69 29.85 -23.22 -7.06
C LEU A 69 29.32 -22.08 -6.18
N ALA A 70 30.18 -21.51 -5.35
CA ALA A 70 29.80 -20.38 -4.48
C ALA A 70 29.48 -19.10 -5.25
N ALA A 71 30.08 -18.90 -6.42
CA ALA A 71 29.88 -17.70 -7.24
C ALA A 71 28.66 -17.81 -8.16
N ARG A 72 28.26 -19.02 -8.56
CA ARG A 72 27.19 -19.24 -9.54
C ARG A 72 25.88 -18.54 -9.21
N PRO A 73 25.32 -18.67 -8.00
CA PRO A 73 24.05 -18.01 -7.68
C PRO A 73 24.12 -16.49 -7.82
N HIS A 74 25.23 -15.90 -7.41
CA HIS A 74 25.44 -14.44 -7.50
C HIS A 74 25.57 -13.98 -8.95
N LEU A 75 26.25 -14.76 -9.78
CA LEU A 75 26.42 -14.46 -11.20
C LEU A 75 25.10 -14.59 -11.95
N ILE A 76 24.30 -15.60 -11.61
CA ILE A 76 22.97 -15.80 -12.19
C ILE A 76 22.06 -14.63 -11.80
N ASP A 77 22.08 -14.21 -10.54
CA ASP A 77 21.25 -13.08 -10.07
C ASP A 77 21.70 -11.77 -10.73
N ALA A 78 23.01 -11.54 -10.87
CA ALA A 78 23.52 -10.36 -11.58
C ALA A 78 23.11 -10.36 -13.07
N HIS A 79 23.20 -11.52 -13.71
CA HIS A 79 22.77 -11.66 -15.11
C HIS A 79 21.26 -11.43 -15.26
N THR A 80 20.47 -11.96 -14.33
CA THR A 80 19.03 -11.77 -14.29
C THR A 80 18.67 -10.29 -14.14
N PHE A 81 19.37 -9.59 -13.24
CA PHE A 81 19.18 -8.15 -13.06
C PHE A 81 19.41 -7.38 -14.35
N ILE A 82 20.49 -7.69 -15.06
CA ILE A 82 20.81 -7.05 -16.34
C ILE A 82 19.76 -7.40 -17.40
N ALA A 83 19.39 -8.67 -17.51
CA ALA A 83 18.43 -9.15 -18.50
C ALA A 83 17.03 -8.55 -18.29
N TYR A 84 16.63 -8.35 -17.05
CA TYR A 84 15.30 -7.83 -16.68
C TYR A 84 15.36 -6.42 -16.10
N GLU A 85 16.39 -5.66 -16.39
CA GLU A 85 16.60 -4.30 -15.88
C GLU A 85 15.39 -3.40 -16.11
N LYS A 86 14.79 -3.45 -17.29
CA LYS A 86 13.65 -2.62 -17.65
C LYS A 86 12.44 -2.94 -16.78
N GLN A 87 12.15 -4.22 -16.61
CA GLN A 87 11.03 -4.69 -15.80
C GLN A 87 11.22 -4.34 -14.32
N ILE A 88 12.43 -4.55 -13.80
CA ILE A 88 12.77 -4.22 -12.42
C ILE A 88 12.68 -2.71 -12.20
N ARG A 89 13.20 -1.91 -13.12
CA ARG A 89 13.10 -0.44 -13.06
C ARG A 89 11.65 0.02 -13.05
N ASN A 90 10.80 -0.57 -13.89
CA ASN A 90 9.37 -0.24 -13.93
C ASN A 90 8.69 -0.56 -12.60
N LEU A 91 9.02 -1.68 -11.96
CA LEU A 91 8.49 -2.03 -10.64
C LEU A 91 8.93 -1.03 -9.58
N GLN A 92 10.19 -0.60 -9.60
CA GLN A 92 10.72 0.41 -8.67
C GLN A 92 10.05 1.77 -8.87
N LEU A 93 9.78 2.17 -10.11
CA LEU A 93 9.05 3.40 -10.42
C LEU A 93 7.61 3.34 -9.92
N GLN A 94 6.93 2.20 -10.11
CA GLN A 94 5.59 1.99 -9.58
C GLN A 94 5.58 2.05 -8.05
N GLU A 95 6.55 1.41 -7.40
CA GLU A 95 6.69 1.44 -5.95
C GLU A 95 6.81 2.88 -5.45
N ALA A 96 7.67 3.69 -6.07
CA ALA A 96 7.85 5.09 -5.71
C ALA A 96 6.56 5.90 -5.87
N ARG A 97 5.82 5.69 -6.96
CA ARG A 97 4.55 6.38 -7.22
C ARG A 97 3.47 5.99 -6.22
N LEU A 98 3.34 4.70 -5.97
CA LEU A 98 2.34 4.16 -5.04
C LEU A 98 2.65 4.60 -3.60
N THR A 99 3.91 4.60 -3.21
CA THR A 99 4.33 5.08 -1.88
C THR A 99 3.96 6.54 -1.68
N ARG A 100 4.24 7.40 -2.67
CA ARG A 100 3.88 8.83 -2.62
C ARG A 100 2.37 9.04 -2.56
N ARG A 101 1.63 8.27 -3.36
CA ARG A 101 0.16 8.31 -3.36
C ARG A 101 -0.39 7.93 -2.00
N ARG A 102 0.12 6.85 -1.42
CA ARG A 102 -0.28 6.37 -0.10
C ARG A 102 -0.05 7.43 0.98
N GLU A 103 1.14 8.01 1.02
CA GLU A 103 1.47 9.07 1.97
C GLU A 103 0.54 10.27 1.84
N LYS A 104 0.27 10.69 0.61
CA LYS A 104 -0.63 11.81 0.31
C LYS A 104 -2.06 11.52 0.74
N GLU A 105 -2.55 10.31 0.45
CA GLU A 105 -3.91 9.93 0.83
C GLU A 105 -4.08 9.78 2.34
N ILE A 106 -3.07 9.25 3.04
CA ILE A 106 -3.08 9.16 4.51
C ILE A 106 -3.07 10.57 5.11
N ALA A 107 -2.26 11.48 4.59
CA ALA A 107 -2.23 12.88 5.04
C ALA A 107 -3.58 13.56 4.85
N GLU A 108 -4.23 13.35 3.70
CA GLU A 108 -5.56 13.88 3.39
C GLU A 108 -6.62 13.32 4.34
N LEU A 109 -6.59 12.01 4.59
CA LEU A 109 -7.51 11.37 5.53
C LEU A 109 -7.36 11.94 6.94
N ARG A 110 -6.13 12.10 7.41
CA ARG A 110 -5.85 12.69 8.73
C ARG A 110 -6.34 14.13 8.81
N ARG A 111 -6.16 14.89 7.75
CA ARG A 111 -6.67 16.26 7.66
C ARG A 111 -8.19 16.29 7.80
N LEU A 112 -8.90 15.46 7.08
CA LEU A 112 -10.36 15.36 7.14
C LEU A 112 -10.84 14.91 8.52
N GLN A 113 -10.18 13.93 9.11
CA GLN A 113 -10.54 13.43 10.44
C GLN A 113 -10.27 14.47 11.52
N ASN A 114 -9.20 15.24 11.42
CA ASN A 114 -8.90 16.33 12.34
C ASN A 114 -9.92 17.46 12.22
N GLU A 115 -10.32 17.82 11.00
CA GLU A 115 -11.38 18.81 10.78
C GLU A 115 -12.71 18.33 11.36
N HIS A 116 -13.05 17.07 11.13
CA HIS A 116 -14.29 16.48 11.67
C HIS A 116 -14.28 16.49 13.20
N THR A 117 -13.19 16.10 13.82
CA THR A 117 -13.02 16.12 15.27
C THR A 117 -13.08 17.55 15.81
N GLY A 118 -12.43 18.51 15.13
CA GLY A 118 -12.46 19.92 15.47
C GLY A 118 -13.86 20.51 15.42
N ARG A 119 -14.63 20.19 14.39
CA ARG A 119 -16.03 20.61 14.26
C ARG A 119 -16.89 20.03 15.37
N SER A 120 -16.72 18.75 15.65
CA SER A 120 -17.45 18.07 16.72
C SER A 120 -17.15 18.67 18.09
N ALA A 121 -15.87 18.95 18.39
CA ALA A 121 -15.44 19.60 19.62
C ALA A 121 -16.00 21.02 19.72
N ALA A 122 -15.94 21.81 18.64
CA ALA A 122 -16.48 23.16 18.59
C ALA A 122 -18.01 23.15 18.78
N GLN A 123 -18.70 22.22 18.17
CA GLN A 123 -20.15 22.06 18.33
C GLN A 123 -20.52 21.69 19.76
N GLN A 124 -19.79 20.78 20.38
CA GLN A 124 -19.99 20.41 21.78
C GLN A 124 -19.74 21.60 22.72
N HIS A 125 -18.72 22.40 22.44
CA HIS A 125 -18.41 23.60 23.22
C HIS A 125 -19.54 24.62 23.12
N LEU A 126 -20.08 24.87 21.92
CA LEU A 126 -21.21 25.76 21.71
C LEU A 126 -22.45 25.27 22.47
N LEU A 127 -22.73 23.98 22.45
CA LEU A 127 -23.84 23.38 23.19
C LEU A 127 -23.62 23.51 24.70
N ALA A 128 -22.40 23.33 25.19
CA ALA A 128 -22.07 23.44 26.61
C ALA A 128 -22.16 24.89 27.12
N THR A 129 -21.90 25.88 26.30
CA THR A 129 -21.93 27.31 26.63
C THR A 129 -23.29 27.97 26.33
N TRP A 130 -24.17 27.25 25.63
CA TRP A 130 -25.50 27.79 25.28
C TRP A 130 -26.39 27.85 26.48
N VAL A 131 -26.85 29.05 26.84
CA VAL A 131 -27.80 29.29 27.92
C VAL A 131 -29.09 29.75 27.29
N PRO A 132 -30.19 29.00 27.47
CA PRO A 132 -31.47 29.45 26.95
C PRO A 132 -31.91 30.74 27.65
N VAL A 133 -32.29 31.74 26.85
CA VAL A 133 -32.88 32.94 27.41
C VAL A 133 -34.28 32.62 27.82
N VAL A 134 -34.49 32.46 29.13
CA VAL A 134 -35.85 32.27 29.68
C VAL A 134 -36.49 33.64 29.74
N ARG A 135 -37.41 33.87 28.83
CA ARG A 135 -38.31 35.01 28.97
C ARG A 135 -39.45 34.59 29.92
N GLY A 136 -39.33 35.07 31.10
CA GLY A 136 -40.36 34.92 32.07
C GLY A 136 -41.55 35.81 31.79
#